data_43eff5672a06549f0660e5c8c7e9aecb
#
_entry.id   43eff5672a06549f0660e5c8c7e9aecb
#
_cell.length_a   1.000
_cell.length_b   1.000
_cell.length_c   1.000
_cell.angle_alpha   90.00
_cell.angle_beta   90.00
_cell.angle_gamma   90.00
#
_symmetry.space_group_name_H-M   'P 1'
#
loop_
_entity.id
_entity.type
_entity.pdbx_description
1 polymer ?
#
loop_
_entity_poly.entity_id
_entity_poly.type
_entity_poly.pdbx_seq_one_letter_code
_entity_poly.pdbx_strand_id
1 'polypeptide(L)'
;MTVNPFALPLIASLALALSSPVTASEAPLRIELFQRCGDLLGQQTQTFCLQVSGLDDATPQVTFAGTALAPERIEKQNGVLRITLDSDAQSGPLWLEQDQRQSNPVWASLRGSHVIAATENEIAENMDGVSSYVDLISLIIEEEYDGLEEARRLAEKYDAQVVGQIPPLNTYQLRLPAKDLDARDALVLRLGSELSVDAVVVEESNAEESIEADAVTPPEAHDQEWAANRFLDAVNFYQRRLPRDHDDVDTHPVRIGVIERNVDFDAPDFADYLGDCRMEATRTCVYAKDADAPDGHGTTVAGILAAAWNEGGNSGFLRGLDSVGPGFDVIVDRGSDAGITANIAASVNLVQDGAKVINWSWGIHRVGTTDINGDEVDSLIRSGIAMDGYEELLEEFFLWLRREHPDVVVVNSAGNASSFSGRDEYRLPSSFVTDQLFVVGGHERSGEDVAVEDVRYAIKRDASNIDMRVDITAAACVRGSTVDEAKQGEAHCGTSYSTPLVAGLIAAMMSIDPTLTPAQLRILLRRSAMPIGEEYDFEPTDADDLTAPIIPSERANDLNHPDIGLSARLDMYKALDLTVQSLERTPGT
;
A
#
# COMPACT_ATOMS: atom_id res chain seq x y z
N MET A 1 49.63 -58.41 52.11
CA MET A 1 49.49 -58.95 50.77
C MET A 1 49.14 -57.81 49.86
N THR A 2 50.05 -57.05 49.36
CA THR A 2 50.65 -57.00 48.03
C THR A 2 49.66 -57.21 46.94
N VAL A 3 49.37 -56.12 46.16
CA VAL A 3 49.55 -56.11 44.71
C VAL A 3 49.44 -54.64 44.18
N ASN A 4 50.37 -54.36 43.33
CA ASN A 4 50.84 -53.18 42.63
C ASN A 4 49.84 -52.34 41.84
N PRO A 5 50.14 -51.06 41.59
CA PRO A 5 49.35 -50.20 40.66
C PRO A 5 50.00 -50.23 39.26
N PHE A 6 49.21 -50.40 38.25
CA PHE A 6 49.58 -50.15 36.85
C PHE A 6 49.49 -48.66 36.52
N ALA A 7 50.64 -48.13 36.09
CA ALA A 7 50.71 -46.78 35.49
C ALA A 7 50.36 -46.86 34.01
N LEU A 8 49.39 -46.00 33.59
CA LEU A 8 49.12 -45.69 32.18
C LEU A 8 49.72 -44.31 31.84
N PRO A 9 50.33 -44.14 30.68
CA PRO A 9 50.90 -42.85 30.28
C PRO A 9 49.81 -41.89 29.76
N LEU A 10 49.85 -40.65 30.27
CA LEU A 10 49.13 -39.53 29.74
C LEU A 10 49.62 -39.16 28.33
N ILE A 11 48.87 -39.41 27.32
CA ILE A 11 49.08 -38.83 25.99
C ILE A 11 48.40 -37.47 25.99
N ALA A 12 49.15 -36.38 26.06
CA ALA A 12 48.70 -35.02 25.87
C ALA A 12 48.46 -34.80 24.37
N SER A 13 47.20 -34.89 23.97
CA SER A 13 46.78 -34.47 22.63
C SER A 13 46.70 -32.95 22.59
N LEU A 14 47.70 -32.34 21.93
CA LEU A 14 47.70 -30.92 21.59
C LEU A 14 46.63 -30.70 20.48
N ALA A 15 45.42 -30.32 20.86
CA ALA A 15 44.43 -29.86 19.92
C ALA A 15 44.83 -28.45 19.43
N LEU A 16 45.41 -28.37 18.23
CA LEU A 16 45.49 -27.11 17.50
C LEU A 16 44.04 -26.71 17.17
N ALA A 17 43.49 -25.76 17.91
CA ALA A 17 42.32 -25.02 17.51
C ALA A 17 42.70 -24.17 16.29
N LEU A 18 42.39 -24.66 15.10
CA LEU A 18 42.29 -23.82 13.90
C LEU A 18 41.13 -22.90 14.14
N SER A 19 41.39 -21.69 14.66
CA SER A 19 40.46 -20.58 14.57
C SER A 19 40.35 -20.25 13.08
N SER A 20 39.30 -20.75 12.44
CA SER A 20 38.83 -20.18 11.17
C SER A 20 38.66 -18.68 11.38
N PRO A 21 39.23 -17.84 10.52
CA PRO A 21 38.90 -16.42 10.59
C PRO A 21 37.38 -16.35 10.45
N VAL A 22 36.72 -15.74 11.43
CA VAL A 22 35.35 -15.25 11.27
C VAL A 22 35.49 -14.22 10.17
N THR A 23 35.12 -14.58 8.94
CA THR A 23 34.94 -13.62 7.88
C THR A 23 33.90 -12.66 8.40
N ALA A 24 34.26 -11.38 8.54
CA ALA A 24 33.29 -10.34 8.77
C ALA A 24 32.17 -10.54 7.74
N SER A 25 30.95 -10.70 8.20
CA SER A 25 29.80 -10.76 7.32
C SER A 25 29.85 -9.48 6.49
N GLU A 26 30.01 -9.62 5.19
CA GLU A 26 29.93 -8.47 4.29
C GLU A 26 28.54 -7.86 4.46
N ALA A 27 28.46 -6.52 4.51
CA ALA A 27 27.19 -5.81 4.63
C ALA A 27 26.23 -6.24 3.50
N PRO A 28 24.93 -6.41 3.78
CA PRO A 28 23.96 -6.77 2.76
C PRO A 28 23.92 -5.69 1.67
N LEU A 29 23.70 -6.12 0.42
CA LEU A 29 23.52 -5.21 -0.71
C LEU A 29 22.04 -4.75 -0.73
N ARG A 30 21.78 -3.44 -0.59
CA ARG A 30 20.42 -2.90 -0.51
C ARG A 30 20.22 -1.67 -1.38
N ILE A 31 19.12 -1.61 -2.13
CA ILE A 31 18.63 -0.42 -2.80
C ILE A 31 17.75 0.35 -1.82
N GLU A 32 18.28 1.45 -1.27
CA GLU A 32 17.63 2.29 -0.27
C GLU A 32 16.78 3.39 -0.90
N LEU A 33 17.29 3.97 -1.98
CA LEU A 33 16.58 4.98 -2.75
C LEU A 33 16.58 4.56 -4.23
N PHE A 34 15.42 4.63 -4.84
CA PHE A 34 15.22 4.43 -6.27
C PHE A 34 14.29 5.52 -6.77
N GLN A 35 14.80 6.41 -7.60
CA GLN A 35 14.03 7.53 -8.13
C GLN A 35 14.53 7.93 -9.52
N ARG A 36 13.68 8.60 -10.27
CA ARG A 36 14.10 9.25 -11.51
C ARG A 36 15.03 10.40 -11.21
N CYS A 37 16.00 10.63 -12.09
CA CYS A 37 16.93 11.74 -11.99
C CYS A 37 17.28 12.29 -13.39
N GLY A 38 17.62 13.57 -13.43
CA GLY A 38 17.89 14.30 -14.68
C GLY A 38 16.71 15.17 -15.10
N ASP A 39 16.74 15.64 -16.34
CA ASP A 39 15.61 16.39 -16.89
C ASP A 39 14.47 15.41 -17.21
N LEU A 40 13.38 15.55 -16.47
CA LEU A 40 12.27 14.59 -16.50
C LEU A 40 11.24 14.90 -17.60
N LEU A 41 11.35 16.07 -18.23
CA LEU A 41 10.38 16.57 -19.19
C LEU A 41 10.89 16.41 -20.63
N GLY A 42 10.51 15.33 -21.29
CA GLY A 42 10.68 15.19 -22.76
C GLY A 42 11.91 14.43 -23.24
N GLN A 43 12.57 13.62 -22.41
CA GLN A 43 13.73 12.81 -22.81
C GLN A 43 13.34 11.49 -23.49
N GLN A 44 14.15 11.06 -24.48
CA GLN A 44 14.03 9.75 -25.13
C GLN A 44 14.54 8.59 -24.29
N THR A 45 15.31 8.86 -23.24
CA THR A 45 15.85 7.87 -22.30
C THR A 45 15.43 8.24 -20.89
N GLN A 46 15.22 7.23 -20.05
CA GLN A 46 14.90 7.44 -18.65
C GLN A 46 16.10 7.09 -17.78
N THR A 47 16.50 8.01 -16.94
CA THR A 47 17.62 7.82 -16.01
C THR A 47 17.08 7.68 -14.58
N PHE A 48 17.53 6.63 -13.91
CA PHE A 48 17.24 6.37 -12.51
C PHE A 48 18.49 6.53 -11.68
N CYS A 49 18.34 7.14 -10.51
CA CYS A 49 19.38 7.28 -9.50
C CYS A 49 19.06 6.36 -8.33
N LEU A 50 20.02 5.50 -7.99
CA LEU A 50 19.93 4.54 -6.90
C LEU A 50 20.95 4.90 -5.83
N GLN A 51 20.50 5.04 -4.59
CA GLN A 51 21.38 4.99 -3.43
C GLN A 51 21.42 3.55 -2.96
N VAL A 52 22.62 3.01 -2.79
CA VAL A 52 22.83 1.58 -2.53
C VAL A 52 23.82 1.42 -1.39
N SER A 53 23.43 0.71 -0.33
CA SER A 53 24.34 0.28 0.73
C SER A 53 24.98 -1.08 0.41
N GLY A 54 26.07 -1.39 1.08
CA GLY A 54 26.82 -2.63 0.88
C GLY A 54 27.52 -2.76 -0.49
N LEU A 55 27.62 -1.67 -1.26
CA LEU A 55 28.21 -1.67 -2.59
C LEU A 55 29.74 -1.54 -2.53
N ASP A 56 30.45 -2.47 -3.12
CA ASP A 56 31.90 -2.43 -3.25
C ASP A 56 32.37 -1.46 -4.34
N ASP A 57 33.69 -1.29 -4.50
CA ASP A 57 34.27 -0.37 -5.52
C ASP A 57 33.93 -0.77 -6.95
N ALA A 58 33.72 -2.05 -7.23
CA ALA A 58 33.34 -2.54 -8.55
C ALA A 58 31.92 -2.12 -8.93
N THR A 59 31.65 -1.94 -10.20
CA THR A 59 30.30 -1.72 -10.70
C THR A 59 29.49 -3.02 -10.60
N PRO A 60 28.31 -3.02 -9.95
CA PRO A 60 27.48 -4.20 -9.87
C PRO A 60 26.87 -4.56 -11.24
N GLN A 61 26.50 -5.81 -11.40
CA GLN A 61 25.61 -6.20 -12.47
C GLN A 61 24.19 -5.72 -12.14
N VAL A 62 23.53 -5.09 -13.09
CA VAL A 62 22.13 -4.67 -12.97
C VAL A 62 21.29 -5.55 -13.86
N THR A 63 20.28 -6.18 -13.30
CA THR A 63 19.28 -6.93 -14.05
C THR A 63 17.98 -6.14 -14.06
N PHE A 64 17.43 -5.89 -15.24
CA PHE A 64 16.17 -5.21 -15.45
C PHE A 64 15.25 -6.05 -16.33
N ALA A 65 14.03 -6.26 -15.89
CA ALA A 65 13.01 -7.08 -16.55
C ALA A 65 13.57 -8.45 -17.03
N GLY A 66 14.40 -9.09 -16.17
CA GLY A 66 15.04 -10.38 -16.45
C GLY A 66 16.25 -10.34 -17.37
N THR A 67 16.69 -9.15 -17.82
CA THR A 67 17.84 -9.01 -18.73
C THR A 67 18.95 -8.18 -18.06
N ALA A 68 20.20 -8.67 -18.13
CA ALA A 68 21.35 -7.92 -17.65
C ALA A 68 21.57 -6.67 -18.51
N LEU A 69 21.73 -5.52 -17.87
CA LEU A 69 22.02 -4.27 -18.56
C LEU A 69 23.48 -4.23 -19.02
N ALA A 70 23.71 -3.61 -20.16
CA ALA A 70 25.04 -3.36 -20.68
C ALA A 70 25.79 -2.37 -19.76
N PRO A 71 27.10 -2.58 -19.48
CA PRO A 71 27.88 -1.76 -18.53
C PRO A 71 27.89 -0.28 -18.87
N GLU A 72 27.81 0.10 -20.14
CA GLU A 72 27.77 1.50 -20.59
C GLU A 72 26.49 2.26 -20.19
N ARG A 73 25.48 1.55 -19.69
CA ARG A 73 24.23 2.11 -19.16
C ARG A 73 24.24 2.34 -17.67
N ILE A 74 25.36 1.99 -17.02
CA ILE A 74 25.51 2.03 -15.56
C ILE A 74 26.67 2.97 -15.25
N GLU A 75 26.40 4.08 -14.60
CA GLU A 75 27.40 5.02 -14.11
C GLU A 75 27.42 5.03 -12.60
N LYS A 76 28.61 4.88 -12.00
CA LYS A 76 28.80 5.01 -10.54
C LYS A 76 29.50 6.33 -10.25
N GLN A 77 28.83 7.25 -9.57
CA GLN A 77 29.37 8.53 -9.18
C GLN A 77 28.97 8.90 -7.75
N ASN A 78 29.96 9.18 -6.90
CA ASN A 78 29.75 9.64 -5.52
C ASN A 78 28.80 8.76 -4.68
N GLY A 79 28.87 7.44 -4.83
CA GLY A 79 28.02 6.48 -4.08
C GLY A 79 26.61 6.31 -4.68
N VAL A 80 26.28 7.02 -5.74
CA VAL A 80 25.01 6.88 -6.47
C VAL A 80 25.26 6.11 -7.76
N LEU A 81 24.42 5.12 -8.03
CA LEU A 81 24.34 4.46 -9.33
C LEU A 81 23.32 5.17 -10.19
N ARG A 82 23.74 5.56 -11.39
CA ARG A 82 22.84 6.08 -12.44
C ARG A 82 22.63 5.00 -13.47
N ILE A 83 21.38 4.68 -13.74
CA ILE A 83 21.00 3.65 -14.70
C ILE A 83 20.15 4.31 -15.77
N THR A 84 20.55 4.14 -17.05
CA THR A 84 19.81 4.68 -18.18
C THR A 84 19.09 3.56 -18.92
N LEU A 85 17.78 3.65 -19.01
CA LEU A 85 16.90 2.72 -19.72
C LEU A 85 16.38 3.37 -21.00
N ASP A 86 16.13 2.55 -22.02
CA ASP A 86 15.53 3.01 -23.27
C ASP A 86 14.07 3.38 -23.09
N SER A 87 13.60 4.35 -23.82
CA SER A 87 12.20 4.82 -23.77
C SER A 87 11.18 3.78 -24.28
N ASP A 88 11.63 2.81 -25.06
CA ASP A 88 10.81 1.70 -25.58
C ASP A 88 10.83 0.45 -24.70
N ALA A 89 11.63 0.45 -23.62
CA ALA A 89 11.60 -0.60 -22.62
C ALA A 89 10.25 -0.60 -21.90
N GLN A 90 9.88 -1.76 -21.36
CA GLN A 90 8.68 -1.90 -20.52
C GLN A 90 9.05 -1.85 -19.05
N SER A 91 8.19 -1.27 -18.22
CA SER A 91 8.33 -1.29 -16.76
C SER A 91 8.48 -2.72 -16.24
N GLY A 92 9.27 -2.88 -15.21
CA GLY A 92 9.53 -4.21 -14.66
C GLY A 92 10.47 -4.21 -13.47
N PRO A 93 10.73 -5.39 -12.90
CA PRO A 93 11.61 -5.56 -11.77
C PRO A 93 13.06 -5.24 -12.12
N LEU A 94 13.75 -4.62 -11.16
CA LEU A 94 15.17 -4.28 -11.22
C LEU A 94 15.85 -4.70 -9.92
N TRP A 95 17.01 -5.34 -10.02
CA TRP A 95 17.86 -5.67 -8.88
C TRP A 95 19.34 -5.61 -9.25
N LEU A 96 20.18 -5.60 -8.23
CA LEU A 96 21.63 -5.56 -8.35
C LEU A 96 22.23 -6.89 -7.91
N GLU A 97 23.33 -7.29 -8.56
CA GLU A 97 24.12 -8.45 -8.17
C GLU A 97 25.60 -8.04 -8.08
N GLN A 98 26.26 -8.38 -6.95
CA GLN A 98 27.69 -8.17 -6.76
C GLN A 98 28.25 -9.24 -5.82
N ASP A 99 29.30 -9.94 -6.24
CA ASP A 99 30.03 -10.94 -5.43
C ASP A 99 29.10 -11.98 -4.75
N GLN A 100 28.14 -12.52 -5.51
CA GLN A 100 27.11 -13.47 -5.06
C GLN A 100 26.06 -12.87 -4.08
N ARG A 101 26.13 -11.58 -3.79
CA ARG A 101 25.08 -10.85 -3.08
C ARG A 101 24.05 -10.30 -4.07
N GLN A 102 22.80 -10.35 -3.70
CA GLN A 102 21.69 -9.78 -4.46
C GLN A 102 20.97 -8.72 -3.61
N SER A 103 20.59 -7.60 -4.23
CA SER A 103 19.79 -6.58 -3.57
C SER A 103 18.32 -6.98 -3.47
N ASN A 104 17.56 -6.24 -2.65
CA ASN A 104 16.11 -6.20 -2.77
C ASN A 104 15.72 -5.84 -4.21
N PRO A 105 14.63 -6.44 -4.74
CA PRO A 105 14.09 -6.05 -6.04
C PRO A 105 13.23 -4.79 -5.89
N VAL A 106 13.37 -3.85 -6.83
CA VAL A 106 12.50 -2.68 -6.97
C VAL A 106 11.76 -2.73 -8.29
N TRP A 107 10.63 -2.05 -8.37
CA TRP A 107 9.89 -1.92 -9.63
C TRP A 107 10.31 -0.64 -10.36
N ALA A 108 10.92 -0.79 -11.51
CA ALA A 108 11.27 0.35 -12.35
C ALA A 108 10.08 0.70 -13.27
N SER A 109 9.26 1.63 -12.83
CA SER A 109 8.18 2.17 -13.65
C SER A 109 8.74 3.15 -14.67
N LEU A 110 8.45 2.91 -15.94
CA LEU A 110 8.84 3.79 -17.06
C LEU A 110 7.72 4.77 -17.44
N ARG A 111 6.70 4.89 -16.60
CA ARG A 111 5.58 5.82 -16.80
C ARG A 111 5.97 7.25 -16.47
N GLY A 112 5.18 8.20 -16.97
CA GLY A 112 5.56 9.61 -16.97
C GLY A 112 5.24 10.38 -15.69
N SER A 113 4.45 9.84 -14.79
CA SER A 113 3.99 10.56 -13.60
C SER A 113 5.10 10.64 -12.55
N HIS A 114 5.40 11.85 -12.09
CA HIS A 114 6.34 12.09 -11.00
C HIS A 114 6.13 13.49 -10.44
N VAL A 115 6.34 13.65 -9.15
CA VAL A 115 6.37 14.92 -8.43
C VAL A 115 7.52 14.91 -7.44
N ILE A 116 8.03 16.09 -7.10
CA ILE A 116 9.13 16.25 -6.15
C ILE A 116 8.63 16.76 -4.80
N ALA A 117 9.30 16.38 -3.73
CA ALA A 117 9.06 16.91 -2.40
C ALA A 117 9.83 18.22 -2.19
N ALA A 118 9.30 19.08 -1.30
CA ALA A 118 10.02 20.22 -0.79
C ALA A 118 11.13 19.77 0.18
N THR A 119 12.21 20.52 0.22
CA THR A 119 13.23 20.36 1.28
C THR A 119 12.77 21.03 2.57
N GLU A 120 13.37 20.67 3.70
CA GLU A 120 13.02 21.25 5.02
C GLU A 120 13.00 22.78 5.04
N ASN A 121 13.87 23.43 4.27
CA ASN A 121 13.92 24.89 4.18
C ASN A 121 12.82 25.51 3.30
N GLU A 122 12.08 24.70 2.59
CA GLU A 122 10.98 25.07 1.69
C GLU A 122 9.60 24.76 2.31
N ILE A 123 9.57 24.46 3.61
CA ILE A 123 8.36 24.16 4.38
C ILE A 123 8.18 25.23 5.43
N ALA A 124 6.94 25.67 5.64
CA ALA A 124 6.56 26.61 6.71
C ALA A 124 5.20 26.22 7.29
N GLU A 125 5.02 26.52 8.56
CA GLU A 125 3.75 26.33 9.26
C GLU A 125 2.73 27.40 8.81
N ASN A 126 1.53 26.98 8.43
CA ASN A 126 0.44 27.87 8.05
C ASN A 126 -0.35 28.36 9.29
N MET A 127 -1.41 29.15 9.08
CA MET A 127 -2.23 29.70 10.17
C MET A 127 -3.01 28.62 10.95
N ASP A 128 -3.19 27.45 10.36
CA ASP A 128 -3.88 26.31 10.96
C ASP A 128 -2.90 25.39 11.73
N GLY A 129 -1.60 25.75 11.80
CA GLY A 129 -0.57 24.95 12.45
C GLY A 129 -0.10 23.76 11.61
N VAL A 130 -0.43 23.71 10.32
CA VAL A 130 -0.06 22.62 9.42
C VAL A 130 1.17 23.00 8.60
N SER A 131 2.14 22.09 8.49
CA SER A 131 3.34 22.27 7.68
C SER A 131 3.00 22.25 6.19
N SER A 132 3.26 23.34 5.49
CA SER A 132 2.89 23.55 4.10
C SER A 132 4.10 23.94 3.25
N TYR A 133 4.11 23.53 1.99
CA TYR A 133 5.18 23.87 1.04
C TYR A 133 5.10 25.33 0.63
N VAL A 134 6.23 26.00 0.63
CA VAL A 134 6.32 27.44 0.34
C VAL A 134 6.30 27.71 -1.15
N ASP A 135 6.96 26.89 -1.96
CA ASP A 135 7.22 27.18 -3.36
C ASP A 135 6.76 26.10 -4.34
N LEU A 136 6.24 24.97 -3.85
CA LEU A 136 5.72 23.90 -4.71
C LEU A 136 4.20 23.84 -4.64
N ILE A 137 3.57 23.82 -5.82
CA ILE A 137 2.14 23.60 -6.02
C ILE A 137 1.93 22.69 -7.22
N SER A 138 0.74 22.11 -7.36
CA SER A 138 0.34 21.45 -8.61
C SER A 138 -0.86 22.15 -9.24
N LEU A 139 -0.86 22.23 -10.57
CA LEU A 139 -1.96 22.77 -11.36
C LEU A 139 -2.68 21.63 -12.07
N ILE A 140 -3.99 21.56 -11.94
CA ILE A 140 -4.86 20.77 -12.80
C ILE A 140 -5.26 21.68 -13.96
N ILE A 141 -4.95 21.27 -15.17
CA ILE A 141 -5.26 22.04 -16.40
C ILE A 141 -6.53 21.47 -17.02
N GLU A 142 -7.44 22.34 -17.42
CA GLU A 142 -8.67 21.99 -18.12
C GLU A 142 -8.43 21.04 -19.31
N GLU A 143 -9.27 20.02 -19.49
CA GLU A 143 -9.11 18.96 -20.52
C GLU A 143 -9.03 19.49 -21.96
N GLU A 144 -9.54 20.68 -22.24
CA GLU A 144 -9.54 21.28 -23.59
C GLU A 144 -8.18 21.83 -24.04
N TYR A 145 -7.18 21.93 -23.12
CA TYR A 145 -5.85 22.45 -23.39
C TYR A 145 -4.81 21.32 -23.48
N ASP A 146 -3.73 21.55 -24.26
CA ASP A 146 -2.51 20.76 -24.14
C ASP A 146 -1.83 21.10 -22.80
N GLY A 147 -1.99 20.20 -21.82
CA GLY A 147 -1.63 20.51 -20.45
C GLY A 147 -0.16 20.88 -20.25
N LEU A 148 0.78 20.17 -20.90
CA LEU A 148 2.20 20.47 -20.74
C LEU A 148 2.57 21.81 -21.42
N GLU A 149 2.02 22.11 -22.58
CA GLU A 149 2.23 23.38 -23.27
C GLU A 149 1.68 24.53 -22.43
N GLU A 150 0.48 24.34 -21.89
CA GLU A 150 -0.20 25.33 -21.06
C GLU A 150 0.50 25.55 -19.71
N ALA A 151 0.93 24.47 -19.03
CA ALA A 151 1.71 24.57 -17.80
C ALA A 151 3.04 25.34 -18.02
N ARG A 152 3.71 25.12 -19.15
CA ARG A 152 4.90 25.89 -19.52
C ARG A 152 4.60 27.36 -19.79
N ARG A 153 3.50 27.66 -20.47
CA ARG A 153 3.06 29.04 -20.71
C ARG A 153 2.75 29.78 -19.39
N LEU A 154 2.08 29.11 -18.47
CA LEU A 154 1.78 29.66 -17.14
C LEU A 154 3.07 29.81 -16.31
N ALA A 155 3.97 28.83 -16.35
CA ALA A 155 5.25 28.91 -15.67
C ALA A 155 6.06 30.13 -16.15
N GLU A 156 6.17 30.36 -17.48
CA GLU A 156 6.83 31.56 -18.04
C GLU A 156 6.13 32.86 -17.59
N LYS A 157 4.78 32.89 -17.61
CA LYS A 157 4.00 34.07 -17.22
C LYS A 157 4.21 34.47 -15.74
N TYR A 158 4.40 33.49 -14.85
CA TYR A 158 4.51 33.69 -13.41
C TYR A 158 5.94 33.54 -12.87
N ASP A 159 6.96 33.47 -13.73
CA ASP A 159 8.37 33.28 -13.38
C ASP A 159 8.59 31.99 -12.57
N ALA A 160 7.83 30.94 -12.87
CA ALA A 160 7.88 29.63 -12.26
C ALA A 160 8.58 28.59 -13.15
N GLN A 161 8.77 27.38 -12.65
CA GLN A 161 9.35 26.25 -13.39
C GLN A 161 8.45 25.02 -13.25
N VAL A 162 8.22 24.29 -14.35
CA VAL A 162 7.57 22.98 -14.30
C VAL A 162 8.59 21.96 -13.81
N VAL A 163 8.31 21.30 -12.68
CA VAL A 163 9.23 20.36 -11.99
C VAL A 163 8.68 18.97 -11.83
N GLY A 164 7.38 18.77 -12.06
CA GLY A 164 6.72 17.48 -11.99
C GLY A 164 5.48 17.43 -12.88
N GLN A 165 4.93 16.23 -13.06
CA GLN A 165 3.75 16.03 -13.90
C GLN A 165 3.02 14.73 -13.56
N ILE A 166 1.71 14.71 -13.81
CA ILE A 166 0.86 13.52 -13.86
C ILE A 166 0.04 13.61 -15.16
N PRO A 167 0.64 13.27 -16.30
CA PRO A 167 0.03 13.55 -17.60
C PRO A 167 -1.37 12.96 -17.81
N PRO A 168 -1.70 11.75 -17.31
CA PRO A 168 -3.05 11.21 -17.44
C PRO A 168 -4.15 12.02 -16.75
N LEU A 169 -3.78 12.84 -15.76
CA LEU A 169 -4.69 13.72 -15.01
C LEU A 169 -4.52 15.20 -15.41
N ASN A 170 -3.84 15.47 -16.51
CA ASN A 170 -3.51 16.82 -16.97
C ASN A 170 -2.94 17.74 -15.86
N THR A 171 -2.20 17.14 -14.90
CA THR A 171 -1.69 17.79 -13.70
C THR A 171 -0.19 18.02 -13.78
N TYR A 172 0.26 19.24 -13.42
CA TYR A 172 1.66 19.66 -13.52
C TYR A 172 2.12 20.38 -12.26
N GLN A 173 3.24 19.93 -11.69
CA GLN A 173 3.83 20.57 -10.52
C GLN A 173 4.72 21.74 -10.93
N LEU A 174 4.51 22.87 -10.28
CA LEU A 174 5.28 24.09 -10.47
C LEU A 174 6.10 24.45 -9.24
N ARG A 175 7.32 24.90 -9.47
CA ARG A 175 8.12 25.62 -8.48
C ARG A 175 7.95 27.11 -8.71
N LEU A 176 7.33 27.78 -7.73
CA LEU A 176 7.02 29.21 -7.74
C LEU A 176 8.20 30.05 -7.24
N PRO A 177 8.32 31.32 -7.65
CA PRO A 177 9.28 32.25 -7.06
C PRO A 177 8.82 32.82 -5.70
N ALA A 178 8.11 32.02 -4.91
CA ALA A 178 7.63 32.39 -3.58
C ALA A 178 8.71 32.18 -2.52
N LYS A 179 8.76 33.07 -1.50
CA LYS A 179 9.69 33.02 -0.38
C LYS A 179 9.01 32.76 0.97
N ASP A 180 7.70 32.85 0.99
CA ASP A 180 6.84 32.65 2.15
C ASP A 180 5.45 32.25 1.67
N LEU A 181 4.61 31.82 2.62
CA LEU A 181 3.26 31.36 2.33
C LEU A 181 2.35 32.48 1.79
N ASP A 182 2.51 33.73 2.25
CA ASP A 182 1.72 34.87 1.74
C ASP A 182 1.99 35.12 0.25
N ALA A 183 3.26 35.04 -0.17
CA ALA A 183 3.65 35.19 -1.56
C ALA A 183 3.14 34.02 -2.41
N ARG A 184 3.19 32.78 -1.88
CA ARG A 184 2.61 31.59 -2.52
C ARG A 184 1.10 31.76 -2.74
N ASP A 185 0.36 32.09 -1.68
CA ASP A 185 -1.09 32.20 -1.71
C ASP A 185 -1.57 33.28 -2.68
N ALA A 186 -0.84 34.39 -2.75
CA ALA A 186 -1.10 35.42 -3.76
C ALA A 186 -0.91 34.92 -5.21
N LEU A 187 0.05 34.00 -5.44
CA LEU A 187 0.26 33.38 -6.75
C LEU A 187 -0.81 32.31 -7.01
N VAL A 188 -1.18 31.50 -6.01
CA VAL A 188 -2.23 30.50 -6.08
C VAL A 188 -3.56 31.13 -6.50
N LEU A 189 -3.97 32.23 -5.87
CA LEU A 189 -5.19 32.97 -6.25
C LEU A 189 -5.15 33.49 -7.69
N ARG A 190 -3.99 33.91 -8.17
CA ARG A 190 -3.83 34.40 -9.53
C ARG A 190 -3.84 33.28 -10.56
N LEU A 191 -3.18 32.16 -10.26
CA LEU A 191 -3.17 30.95 -11.09
C LEU A 191 -4.57 30.33 -11.17
N GLY A 192 -5.28 30.21 -10.06
CA GLY A 192 -6.67 29.74 -10.03
C GLY A 192 -7.68 30.67 -10.74
N SER A 193 -7.28 31.89 -11.14
CA SER A 193 -8.09 32.77 -11.97
C SER A 193 -7.82 32.64 -13.48
N GLU A 194 -6.86 31.82 -13.90
CA GLU A 194 -6.61 31.54 -15.32
C GLU A 194 -7.69 30.61 -15.87
N LEU A 195 -8.14 30.89 -17.07
CA LEU A 195 -9.23 30.13 -17.70
C LEU A 195 -8.88 28.69 -18.06
N SER A 196 -7.59 28.41 -18.12
CA SER A 196 -7.04 27.08 -18.42
C SER A 196 -6.73 26.25 -17.17
N VAL A 197 -6.90 26.81 -15.99
CA VAL A 197 -6.65 26.14 -14.72
C VAL A 197 -7.98 25.74 -14.09
N ASP A 198 -8.19 24.47 -13.95
CA ASP A 198 -9.33 23.89 -13.24
C ASP A 198 -9.15 24.05 -11.72
N ALA A 199 -8.03 23.57 -11.19
CA ALA A 199 -7.70 23.70 -9.78
C ALA A 199 -6.21 23.92 -9.52
N VAL A 200 -5.91 24.43 -8.32
CA VAL A 200 -4.56 24.56 -7.78
C VAL A 200 -4.43 23.73 -6.51
N VAL A 201 -3.56 22.75 -6.52
CA VAL A 201 -3.29 21.89 -5.37
C VAL A 201 -2.11 22.46 -4.58
N VAL A 202 -2.37 22.84 -3.34
CA VAL A 202 -1.35 23.26 -2.37
C VAL A 202 -0.89 22.04 -1.58
N GLU A 203 0.41 21.78 -1.60
CA GLU A 203 0.97 20.63 -0.88
C GLU A 203 1.22 20.97 0.59
N GLU A 204 0.82 20.05 1.45
CA GLU A 204 1.11 20.05 2.88
C GLU A 204 1.96 18.83 3.24
N SER A 205 2.92 19.02 4.15
CA SER A 205 3.91 18.01 4.48
C SER A 205 3.31 16.88 5.31
N ASN A 206 3.69 15.65 4.97
CA ASN A 206 3.41 14.45 5.75
C ASN A 206 4.61 14.03 6.64
N ALA A 207 5.49 14.96 7.00
CA ALA A 207 6.76 14.66 7.67
C ALA A 207 6.62 13.93 9.02
N GLU A 208 5.45 13.99 9.65
CA GLU A 208 5.19 13.41 10.97
C GLU A 208 4.06 12.36 11.00
N GLU A 209 3.75 11.73 9.89
CA GLU A 209 2.81 10.60 9.91
C GLU A 209 3.42 9.37 10.60
N SER A 210 3.76 9.50 11.88
CA SER A 210 3.83 8.35 12.76
C SER A 210 2.40 7.99 13.14
N ILE A 211 1.86 6.95 12.53
CA ILE A 211 0.63 6.33 13.02
C ILE A 211 0.99 5.81 14.40
N GLU A 212 0.53 6.49 15.44
CA GLU A 212 0.69 5.99 16.80
C GLU A 212 0.04 4.61 16.85
N ALA A 213 0.87 3.61 17.14
CA ALA A 213 0.38 2.27 17.42
C ALA A 213 -0.43 2.34 18.71
N ASP A 214 -1.73 2.13 18.61
CA ASP A 214 -2.58 1.99 19.79
C ASP A 214 -2.19 0.78 20.64
N ALA A 215 -2.60 0.81 21.89
CA ALA A 215 -2.23 -0.10 22.96
C ALA A 215 -1.97 -1.55 22.54
N VAL A 216 -0.83 -2.06 22.98
CA VAL A 216 -0.34 -3.43 22.77
C VAL A 216 -1.35 -4.47 23.18
N THR A 217 -1.90 -5.19 22.21
CA THR A 217 -2.71 -6.39 22.44
C THR A 217 -1.77 -7.61 22.60
N PRO A 218 -2.03 -8.56 23.50
CA PRO A 218 -1.17 -9.73 23.64
C PRO A 218 -1.04 -10.53 22.34
N PRO A 219 0.14 -11.06 22.00
CA PRO A 219 0.39 -11.78 20.74
C PRO A 219 -0.58 -12.94 20.45
N GLU A 220 -1.07 -13.59 21.49
CA GLU A 220 -2.03 -14.70 21.38
C GLU A 220 -3.40 -14.30 20.85
N ALA A 221 -3.75 -13.00 20.90
CA ALA A 221 -5.02 -12.49 20.39
C ALA A 221 -5.04 -12.36 18.86
N HIS A 222 -3.88 -12.15 18.20
CA HIS A 222 -3.82 -11.84 16.76
C HIS A 222 -4.26 -12.99 15.85
N ASP A 223 -3.85 -14.21 16.14
CA ASP A 223 -4.26 -15.38 15.36
C ASP A 223 -5.77 -15.57 15.42
N GLN A 224 -6.39 -15.15 16.53
CA GLN A 224 -7.84 -15.20 16.72
C GLN A 224 -8.57 -14.08 15.97
N GLU A 225 -7.95 -12.92 15.80
CA GLU A 225 -8.52 -11.82 15.00
C GLU A 225 -8.57 -12.17 13.52
N TRP A 226 -7.50 -12.76 12.99
CA TRP A 226 -7.48 -13.23 11.60
C TRP A 226 -8.44 -14.39 11.37
N ALA A 227 -8.66 -15.25 12.40
CA ALA A 227 -9.69 -16.28 12.37
C ALA A 227 -11.09 -15.67 12.16
N ALA A 228 -11.34 -14.46 12.66
CA ALA A 228 -12.59 -13.73 12.44
C ALA A 228 -12.92 -13.52 10.96
N ASN A 229 -11.90 -13.46 10.09
CA ASN A 229 -12.04 -13.32 8.65
C ASN A 229 -11.96 -14.66 7.89
N ARG A 230 -11.88 -15.78 8.58
CA ARG A 230 -11.71 -17.13 8.02
C ARG A 230 -10.51 -17.23 7.06
N PHE A 231 -9.41 -16.58 7.46
CA PHE A 231 -8.18 -16.47 6.68
C PHE A 231 -7.61 -17.84 6.27
N LEU A 232 -7.41 -18.75 7.23
CA LEU A 232 -6.88 -20.10 6.95
C LEU A 232 -7.82 -20.94 6.09
N ASP A 233 -9.14 -20.77 6.26
CA ASP A 233 -10.12 -21.45 5.42
C ASP A 233 -10.02 -20.99 3.97
N ALA A 234 -9.83 -19.69 3.75
CA ALA A 234 -9.64 -19.11 2.43
C ALA A 234 -8.36 -19.63 1.76
N VAL A 235 -7.24 -19.66 2.49
CA VAL A 235 -5.99 -20.24 2.01
C VAL A 235 -6.15 -21.72 1.66
N ASN A 236 -6.76 -22.51 2.54
CA ASN A 236 -7.03 -23.92 2.27
C ASN A 236 -7.97 -24.14 1.09
N PHE A 237 -8.96 -23.27 0.92
CA PHE A 237 -9.85 -23.31 -0.26
C PHE A 237 -9.05 -23.10 -1.54
N TYR A 238 -8.30 -22.02 -1.62
CA TYR A 238 -7.54 -21.67 -2.83
C TYR A 238 -6.48 -22.72 -3.16
N GLN A 239 -5.69 -23.16 -2.18
CA GLN A 239 -4.60 -24.13 -2.39
C GLN A 239 -5.07 -25.56 -2.68
N ARG A 240 -6.15 -26.01 -2.07
CA ARG A 240 -6.51 -27.43 -2.04
C ARG A 240 -7.86 -27.76 -2.65
N ARG A 241 -8.88 -26.94 -2.39
CA ARG A 241 -10.22 -27.21 -2.86
C ARG A 241 -10.41 -26.76 -4.30
N LEU A 242 -9.95 -25.55 -4.62
CA LEU A 242 -10.05 -25.01 -5.98
C LEU A 242 -9.48 -25.99 -7.02
N PRO A 243 -8.22 -26.45 -6.96
CA PRO A 243 -7.69 -27.36 -7.96
C PRO A 243 -8.26 -28.79 -7.90
N ARG A 244 -8.89 -29.18 -6.78
CA ARG A 244 -9.48 -30.52 -6.64
C ARG A 244 -10.93 -30.60 -7.08
N ASP A 245 -11.71 -29.60 -6.69
CA ASP A 245 -13.17 -29.58 -6.83
C ASP A 245 -13.61 -28.78 -8.08
N HIS A 246 -12.71 -27.92 -8.61
CA HIS A 246 -12.91 -27.03 -9.75
C HIS A 246 -11.65 -27.03 -10.63
N ASP A 247 -11.28 -28.18 -11.17
CA ASP A 247 -10.07 -28.39 -11.97
C ASP A 247 -10.12 -27.72 -13.36
N ASP A 248 -11.27 -27.18 -13.74
CA ASP A 248 -11.52 -26.36 -14.92
C ASP A 248 -11.33 -24.84 -14.70
N VAL A 249 -11.06 -24.41 -13.46
CA VAL A 249 -10.78 -23.01 -13.13
C VAL A 249 -9.29 -22.73 -13.21
N ASP A 250 -8.90 -22.01 -14.25
CA ASP A 250 -7.54 -21.47 -14.36
C ASP A 250 -7.38 -20.22 -13.48
N THR A 251 -6.22 -20.11 -12.84
CA THR A 251 -5.88 -18.89 -12.08
C THR A 251 -4.93 -18.01 -12.89
N HIS A 252 -5.05 -16.68 -12.70
CA HIS A 252 -4.33 -15.66 -13.46
C HIS A 252 -3.40 -14.84 -12.55
N PRO A 253 -2.27 -14.34 -13.06
CA PRO A 253 -1.41 -13.43 -12.29
C PRO A 253 -2.12 -12.10 -12.05
N VAL A 254 -1.95 -11.55 -10.84
CA VAL A 254 -2.50 -10.25 -10.47
C VAL A 254 -1.38 -9.37 -9.87
N ARG A 255 -1.34 -8.13 -10.30
CA ARG A 255 -0.44 -7.11 -9.77
C ARG A 255 -1.18 -6.18 -8.83
N ILE A 256 -0.56 -5.93 -7.66
CA ILE A 256 -1.10 -5.09 -6.59
C ILE A 256 -0.11 -3.97 -6.33
N GLY A 257 -0.59 -2.73 -6.38
CA GLY A 257 0.15 -1.56 -5.95
C GLY A 257 -0.13 -1.25 -4.48
N VAL A 258 0.91 -0.98 -3.71
CA VAL A 258 0.84 -0.57 -2.31
C VAL A 258 1.52 0.78 -2.17
N ILE A 259 0.78 1.81 -1.76
CA ILE A 259 1.30 3.17 -1.68
C ILE A 259 1.92 3.39 -0.30
N GLU A 260 3.17 2.98 -0.18
CA GLU A 260 4.01 3.08 1.03
C GLU A 260 5.46 3.41 0.64
N ARG A 261 6.28 3.83 1.62
CA ARG A 261 7.65 4.30 1.33
C ARG A 261 8.62 3.18 0.96
N ASN A 262 8.68 2.14 1.79
CA ASN A 262 9.64 1.03 1.66
C ASN A 262 9.21 -0.18 2.50
N VAL A 263 10.03 -1.23 2.44
CA VAL A 263 9.87 -2.47 3.21
C VAL A 263 11.22 -2.83 3.83
N ASP A 264 11.21 -3.31 5.06
CA ASP A 264 12.37 -3.90 5.73
C ASP A 264 12.62 -5.32 5.23
N PHE A 265 13.57 -5.50 4.32
CA PHE A 265 13.93 -6.82 3.79
C PHE A 265 14.83 -7.62 4.73
N ASP A 266 15.31 -7.05 5.82
CA ASP A 266 16.01 -7.77 6.88
C ASP A 266 15.03 -8.34 7.93
N ALA A 267 13.77 -7.88 7.92
CA ALA A 267 12.73 -8.45 8.75
C ALA A 267 12.45 -9.92 8.39
N PRO A 268 12.12 -10.77 9.38
CA PRO A 268 11.87 -12.20 9.16
C PRO A 268 10.82 -12.49 8.09
N ASP A 269 9.83 -11.60 7.95
CA ASP A 269 8.74 -11.72 6.97
C ASP A 269 9.21 -11.63 5.52
N PHE A 270 10.34 -10.98 5.24
CA PHE A 270 10.81 -10.68 3.89
C PHE A 270 12.21 -11.19 3.56
N ALA A 271 12.98 -11.70 4.52
CA ALA A 271 14.35 -12.15 4.30
C ALA A 271 14.46 -13.20 3.18
N ASP A 272 13.46 -14.05 3.01
CA ASP A 272 13.43 -15.11 1.98
C ASP A 272 13.22 -14.55 0.55
N TYR A 273 12.73 -13.32 0.41
CA TYR A 273 12.48 -12.73 -0.91
C TYR A 273 13.73 -12.35 -1.68
N LEU A 274 14.86 -12.13 -1.00
CA LEU A 274 16.09 -11.65 -1.62
C LEU A 274 16.74 -12.63 -2.60
N GLY A 275 16.45 -13.93 -2.47
CA GLY A 275 16.99 -14.95 -3.36
C GLY A 275 15.99 -15.59 -4.31
N ASP A 276 14.72 -15.39 -4.08
CA ASP A 276 13.66 -16.23 -4.63
C ASP A 276 12.71 -15.55 -5.60
N CYS A 277 12.56 -14.23 -5.57
CA CYS A 277 11.74 -13.51 -6.54
C CYS A 277 12.40 -13.50 -7.92
N ARG A 278 11.97 -14.40 -8.78
CA ARG A 278 12.40 -14.49 -10.18
C ARG A 278 11.18 -14.39 -11.09
N MET A 279 11.36 -13.81 -12.26
CA MET A 279 10.27 -13.55 -13.23
C MET A 279 9.50 -14.78 -13.71
N GLU A 280 10.04 -15.98 -13.54
CA GLU A 280 9.38 -17.23 -13.97
C GLU A 280 8.61 -17.93 -12.83
N ALA A 281 8.53 -17.30 -11.67
CA ALA A 281 7.96 -17.96 -10.51
C ALA A 281 6.44 -17.82 -10.47
N THR A 282 5.78 -18.92 -10.17
CA THR A 282 4.37 -18.99 -9.78
C THR A 282 4.24 -18.68 -8.29
N ARG A 283 4.77 -17.54 -7.85
CA ARG A 283 4.83 -17.15 -6.45
C ARG A 283 4.66 -15.65 -6.25
N THR A 284 4.32 -15.24 -5.05
CA THR A 284 4.22 -13.84 -4.66
C THR A 284 5.60 -13.21 -4.57
N CYS A 285 5.82 -12.11 -5.27
CA CYS A 285 7.04 -11.30 -5.18
C CYS A 285 6.72 -9.90 -4.65
N VAL A 286 7.64 -9.38 -3.82
CA VAL A 286 7.58 -8.02 -3.28
C VAL A 286 8.68 -7.18 -3.92
N TYR A 287 8.30 -6.04 -4.47
CA TYR A 287 9.20 -5.07 -5.08
C TYR A 287 9.13 -3.77 -4.29
N ALA A 288 10.21 -3.42 -3.60
CA ALA A 288 10.27 -2.24 -2.74
C ALA A 288 11.70 -1.73 -2.54
N LYS A 289 11.83 -0.46 -2.18
CA LYS A 289 13.05 0.09 -1.60
C LYS A 289 13.24 -0.47 -0.19
N ASP A 290 14.49 -0.55 0.26
CA ASP A 290 14.88 -0.99 1.60
C ASP A 290 15.81 0.07 2.20
N ALA A 291 15.34 0.87 3.13
CA ALA A 291 16.09 1.98 3.69
C ALA A 291 16.75 1.61 5.04
N ASP A 292 17.84 2.31 5.39
CA ASP A 292 18.49 2.18 6.71
C ASP A 292 17.53 2.42 7.88
N ALA A 293 16.50 3.25 7.67
CA ALA A 293 15.40 3.45 8.59
C ALA A 293 14.10 3.01 7.90
N PRO A 294 13.78 1.72 7.93
CA PRO A 294 12.62 1.19 7.22
C PRO A 294 11.32 1.73 7.81
N ASP A 295 10.35 1.95 6.93
CA ASP A 295 9.00 2.30 7.31
C ASP A 295 8.31 1.08 7.93
N GLY A 296 8.11 1.10 9.24
CA GLY A 296 7.44 0.02 9.96
C GLY A 296 5.98 -0.16 9.54
N HIS A 297 5.31 0.92 9.14
CA HIS A 297 3.94 0.86 8.63
C HIS A 297 3.90 0.17 7.27
N GLY A 298 4.72 0.60 6.31
CA GLY A 298 4.81 -0.01 4.98
C GLY A 298 5.23 -1.48 5.04
N THR A 299 6.19 -1.81 5.92
CA THR A 299 6.61 -3.20 6.16
C THR A 299 5.45 -4.05 6.67
N THR A 300 4.68 -3.57 7.63
CA THR A 300 3.55 -4.32 8.20
C THR A 300 2.41 -4.47 7.18
N VAL A 301 2.06 -3.40 6.46
CA VAL A 301 1.03 -3.43 5.39
C VAL A 301 1.41 -4.43 4.29
N ALA A 302 2.64 -4.39 3.82
CA ALA A 302 3.16 -5.35 2.84
C ALA A 302 3.20 -6.78 3.41
N GLY A 303 3.51 -6.93 4.71
CA GLY A 303 3.54 -8.21 5.40
C GLY A 303 2.19 -8.93 5.44
N ILE A 304 1.10 -8.20 5.64
CA ILE A 304 -0.26 -8.76 5.60
C ILE A 304 -0.57 -9.39 4.23
N LEU A 305 -0.05 -8.80 3.17
CA LEU A 305 -0.22 -9.33 1.81
C LEU A 305 0.73 -10.50 1.54
N ALA A 306 2.02 -10.36 1.91
CA ALA A 306 3.08 -11.14 1.29
C ALA A 306 4.15 -11.68 2.25
N ALA A 307 4.00 -11.56 3.58
CA ALA A 307 4.96 -12.11 4.52
C ALA A 307 5.18 -13.61 4.33
N ALA A 308 6.40 -14.08 4.54
CA ALA A 308 6.73 -15.50 4.57
C ALA A 308 6.00 -16.19 5.74
N TRP A 309 5.55 -17.43 5.51
CA TRP A 309 4.90 -18.22 6.56
C TRP A 309 5.95 -18.88 7.44
N ASN A 310 6.42 -18.15 8.43
CA ASN A 310 7.42 -18.60 9.40
C ASN A 310 6.95 -18.33 10.85
N GLU A 311 7.76 -18.77 11.84
CA GLU A 311 7.39 -18.68 13.26
C GLU A 311 7.55 -17.25 13.85
N GLY A 312 8.11 -16.30 13.11
CA GLY A 312 8.57 -15.03 13.69
C GLY A 312 7.72 -13.80 13.38
N GLY A 313 6.76 -13.87 12.46
CA GLY A 313 6.06 -12.69 11.94
C GLY A 313 4.62 -12.92 11.55
N ASN A 314 4.17 -12.16 10.57
CA ASN A 314 2.86 -12.33 9.94
C ASN A 314 2.85 -13.55 9.02
N SER A 315 1.67 -13.91 8.56
CA SER A 315 1.47 -14.89 7.49
C SER A 315 0.78 -14.18 6.34
N GLY A 316 1.53 -13.81 5.30
CA GLY A 316 1.00 -13.07 4.17
C GLY A 316 -0.08 -13.86 3.43
N PHE A 317 -1.23 -13.23 3.18
CA PHE A 317 -2.36 -13.91 2.55
C PHE A 317 -2.00 -14.44 1.16
N LEU A 318 -1.47 -13.58 0.30
CA LEU A 318 -1.10 -13.95 -1.08
C LEU A 318 0.06 -14.97 -1.10
N ARG A 319 1.01 -14.83 -0.17
CA ARG A 319 2.10 -15.81 0.00
C ARG A 319 1.54 -17.19 0.36
N GLY A 320 0.49 -17.22 1.18
CA GLY A 320 -0.23 -18.45 1.49
C GLY A 320 -0.87 -19.11 0.26
N LEU A 321 -1.15 -18.38 -0.82
CA LEU A 321 -1.76 -18.89 -2.05
C LEU A 321 -0.74 -19.42 -3.07
N ASP A 322 0.55 -19.22 -2.86
CA ASP A 322 1.63 -19.47 -3.84
C ASP A 322 1.82 -20.91 -4.30
N SER A 323 1.22 -21.89 -3.65
CA SER A 323 1.39 -23.29 -4.04
C SER A 323 0.58 -23.69 -5.27
N VAL A 324 -0.32 -22.82 -5.74
CA VAL A 324 -1.26 -23.11 -6.84
C VAL A 324 -1.35 -21.91 -7.78
N GLY A 325 -1.09 -22.13 -9.04
CA GLY A 325 -1.27 -21.13 -10.09
C GLY A 325 -0.16 -20.07 -10.17
N PRO A 326 -0.35 -19.05 -11.01
CA PRO A 326 0.55 -17.92 -11.14
C PRO A 326 0.53 -17.05 -9.87
N GLY A 327 1.67 -16.47 -9.55
CA GLY A 327 1.84 -15.68 -8.34
C GLY A 327 1.29 -14.25 -8.44
N PHE A 328 1.61 -13.49 -7.42
CA PHE A 328 1.18 -12.10 -7.28
C PHE A 328 2.40 -11.18 -7.24
N ASP A 329 2.36 -10.09 -7.99
CA ASP A 329 3.35 -9.01 -7.87
C ASP A 329 2.82 -7.98 -6.88
N VAL A 330 3.50 -7.80 -5.75
CA VAL A 330 3.21 -6.76 -4.76
C VAL A 330 4.24 -5.65 -4.92
N ILE A 331 3.83 -4.51 -5.47
CA ILE A 331 4.71 -3.38 -5.74
C ILE A 331 4.45 -2.30 -4.69
N VAL A 332 5.46 -2.06 -3.84
CA VAL A 332 5.41 -1.04 -2.80
C VAL A 332 6.18 0.18 -3.30
N ASP A 333 5.47 1.24 -3.64
CA ASP A 333 6.08 2.49 -4.11
C ASP A 333 5.17 3.69 -3.81
N ARG A 334 5.79 4.75 -3.30
CA ARG A 334 5.16 6.07 -3.10
C ARG A 334 5.71 7.12 -4.06
N GLY A 335 6.80 6.81 -4.75
CA GLY A 335 7.50 7.72 -5.65
C GLY A 335 8.36 8.74 -4.90
N SER A 336 7.76 9.69 -4.19
CA SER A 336 8.43 10.70 -3.36
C SER A 336 7.60 11.03 -2.12
N ASP A 337 8.14 11.85 -1.23
CA ASP A 337 7.43 12.34 -0.03
C ASP A 337 6.64 13.65 -0.28
N ALA A 338 6.24 13.90 -1.53
CA ALA A 338 5.46 15.08 -1.92
C ALA A 338 3.95 14.92 -1.64
N GLY A 339 3.59 14.52 -0.43
CA GLY A 339 2.20 14.50 0.04
C GLY A 339 1.26 13.61 -0.76
N ILE A 340 0.01 14.04 -0.87
CA ILE A 340 -1.06 13.31 -1.56
C ILE A 340 -0.83 13.26 -3.07
N THR A 341 -0.28 14.32 -3.66
CA THR A 341 0.02 14.33 -5.10
C THR A 341 1.03 13.24 -5.48
N ALA A 342 2.01 12.93 -4.62
CA ALA A 342 2.93 11.81 -4.84
C ALA A 342 2.20 10.46 -4.78
N ASN A 343 1.28 10.27 -3.83
CA ASN A 343 0.48 9.05 -3.74
C ASN A 343 -0.34 8.82 -5.01
N ILE A 344 -0.93 9.88 -5.56
CA ILE A 344 -1.69 9.81 -6.82
C ILE A 344 -0.76 9.54 -8.01
N ALA A 345 0.38 10.24 -8.11
CA ALA A 345 1.35 10.02 -9.18
C ALA A 345 1.87 8.56 -9.21
N ALA A 346 2.20 8.00 -8.05
CA ALA A 346 2.59 6.60 -7.91
C ALA A 346 1.45 5.65 -8.30
N SER A 347 0.23 5.92 -7.84
CA SER A 347 -0.96 5.12 -8.20
C SER A 347 -1.21 5.10 -9.70
N VAL A 348 -1.11 6.25 -10.38
CA VAL A 348 -1.23 6.36 -11.84
C VAL A 348 -0.19 5.49 -12.54
N ASN A 349 1.08 5.58 -12.12
CA ASN A 349 2.14 4.76 -12.70
C ASN A 349 1.88 3.26 -12.51
N LEU A 350 1.49 2.83 -11.31
CA LEU A 350 1.21 1.42 -11.00
C LEU A 350 0.03 0.89 -11.81
N VAL A 351 -1.04 1.66 -11.95
CA VAL A 351 -2.19 1.30 -12.80
C VAL A 351 -1.76 1.15 -14.25
N GLN A 352 -1.00 2.09 -14.80
CA GLN A 352 -0.46 2.02 -16.16
C GLN A 352 0.53 0.86 -16.35
N ASP A 353 1.18 0.40 -15.28
CA ASP A 353 2.03 -0.80 -15.26
C ASP A 353 1.23 -2.09 -15.03
N GLY A 354 -0.10 -1.99 -14.99
CA GLY A 354 -1.01 -3.14 -14.97
C GLY A 354 -1.42 -3.60 -13.58
N ALA A 355 -1.25 -2.80 -12.53
CA ALA A 355 -1.85 -3.08 -11.24
C ALA A 355 -3.39 -3.05 -11.35
N LYS A 356 -4.04 -4.09 -10.82
CA LYS A 356 -5.50 -4.23 -10.79
C LYS A 356 -6.10 -3.83 -9.44
N VAL A 357 -5.31 -3.90 -8.40
CA VAL A 357 -5.69 -3.51 -7.05
C VAL A 357 -4.66 -2.51 -6.54
N ILE A 358 -5.12 -1.38 -6.01
CA ILE A 358 -4.27 -0.39 -5.34
C ILE A 358 -4.67 -0.34 -3.86
N ASN A 359 -3.72 -0.58 -2.98
CA ASN A 359 -3.89 -0.46 -1.54
C ASN A 359 -3.51 0.94 -1.08
N TRP A 360 -4.47 1.67 -0.52
CA TRP A 360 -4.31 2.98 0.10
C TRP A 360 -4.57 2.89 1.61
N SER A 361 -3.54 2.57 2.36
CA SER A 361 -3.59 2.56 3.83
C SER A 361 -3.37 3.96 4.42
N TRP A 362 -3.91 4.99 3.79
CA TRP A 362 -3.78 6.40 4.17
C TRP A 362 -5.09 7.16 3.99
N GLY A 363 -5.16 8.33 4.57
CA GLY A 363 -6.26 9.28 4.41
C GLY A 363 -6.05 10.49 5.31
N ILE A 364 -6.75 11.57 5.02
CA ILE A 364 -6.58 12.88 5.67
C ILE A 364 -7.92 13.45 6.10
N HIS A 365 -7.90 14.24 7.15
CA HIS A 365 -9.05 14.99 7.64
C HIS A 365 -8.85 16.49 7.43
N ARG A 366 -9.96 17.23 7.31
CA ARG A 366 -9.92 18.68 7.29
C ARG A 366 -9.71 19.21 8.73
N VAL A 367 -8.92 20.26 8.90
CA VAL A 367 -8.83 21.01 10.16
C VAL A 367 -10.23 21.35 10.69
N GLY A 368 -10.46 21.08 11.97
CA GLY A 368 -11.76 21.28 12.62
C GLY A 368 -12.75 20.13 12.45
N THR A 369 -12.33 19.00 11.84
CA THR A 369 -13.12 17.76 11.86
C THR A 369 -13.23 17.26 13.31
N THR A 370 -14.41 16.77 13.68
CA THR A 370 -14.65 16.21 15.02
C THR A 370 -14.97 14.71 14.94
N ASP A 371 -14.64 14.02 16.02
CA ASP A 371 -15.04 12.62 16.23
C ASP A 371 -16.54 12.50 16.55
N ILE A 372 -17.01 11.27 16.79
CA ILE A 372 -18.41 11.00 17.16
C ILE A 372 -18.83 11.58 18.51
N ASN A 373 -17.88 11.93 19.39
CA ASN A 373 -18.13 12.54 20.70
C ASN A 373 -18.11 14.06 20.62
N GLY A 374 -17.64 14.64 19.51
CA GLY A 374 -17.49 16.07 19.30
C GLY A 374 -16.12 16.62 19.66
N ASP A 375 -15.15 15.76 19.95
CA ASP A 375 -13.75 16.13 20.17
C ASP A 375 -13.05 16.36 18.82
N GLU A 376 -12.14 17.34 18.76
CA GLU A 376 -11.43 17.66 17.52
C GLU A 376 -10.43 16.55 17.16
N VAL A 377 -10.43 16.16 15.88
CA VAL A 377 -9.45 15.20 15.34
C VAL A 377 -8.12 15.93 15.14
N ASP A 378 -7.05 15.42 15.73
CA ASP A 378 -5.72 16.04 15.73
C ASP A 378 -4.70 15.34 14.81
N SER A 379 -5.06 14.17 14.25
CA SER A 379 -4.17 13.39 13.42
C SER A 379 -4.48 13.53 11.92
N LEU A 380 -3.42 13.60 11.11
CA LEU A 380 -3.50 13.64 9.64
C LEU A 380 -4.44 14.73 9.11
N ILE A 381 -4.43 15.89 9.76
CA ILE A 381 -5.26 17.02 9.37
C ILE A 381 -4.62 17.85 8.25
N ARG A 382 -5.48 18.50 7.44
CA ARG A 382 -5.05 19.42 6.36
C ARG A 382 -5.90 20.68 6.39
N SER A 383 -5.32 21.78 5.93
CA SER A 383 -6.04 23.05 5.77
C SER A 383 -7.15 22.95 4.72
N GLY A 384 -8.13 23.84 4.81
CA GLY A 384 -9.23 23.87 3.84
C GLY A 384 -8.76 24.02 2.40
N ILE A 385 -7.78 24.89 2.14
CA ILE A 385 -7.25 25.14 0.79
C ILE A 385 -6.56 23.90 0.21
N ALA A 386 -5.85 23.12 1.05
CA ALA A 386 -5.21 21.89 0.60
C ALA A 386 -6.26 20.80 0.34
N MET A 387 -7.26 20.67 1.23
CA MET A 387 -8.35 19.70 1.05
C MET A 387 -9.12 19.92 -0.24
N ASP A 388 -9.47 21.17 -0.56
CA ASP A 388 -10.19 21.52 -1.79
C ASP A 388 -9.37 21.09 -3.03
N GLY A 389 -8.06 21.36 -3.05
CA GLY A 389 -7.19 20.94 -4.16
C GLY A 389 -7.00 19.41 -4.25
N TYR A 390 -6.93 18.72 -3.11
CA TYR A 390 -6.83 17.27 -3.09
C TYR A 390 -8.12 16.58 -3.51
N GLU A 391 -9.28 17.17 -3.21
CA GLU A 391 -10.58 16.68 -3.67
C GLU A 391 -10.65 16.68 -5.20
N GLU A 392 -10.31 17.80 -5.85
CA GLU A 392 -10.26 17.92 -7.31
C GLU A 392 -9.27 16.92 -7.93
N LEU A 393 -8.06 16.79 -7.37
CA LEU A 393 -7.06 15.83 -7.86
C LEU A 393 -7.55 14.37 -7.77
N LEU A 394 -8.26 14.03 -6.71
CA LEU A 394 -8.85 12.71 -6.52
C LEU A 394 -10.04 12.47 -7.46
N GLU A 395 -10.85 13.50 -7.73
CA GLU A 395 -11.94 13.43 -8.70
C GLU A 395 -11.38 13.13 -10.10
N GLU A 396 -10.37 13.85 -10.55
CA GLU A 396 -9.68 13.59 -11.81
C GLU A 396 -9.09 12.16 -11.88
N PHE A 397 -8.49 11.69 -10.79
CA PHE A 397 -7.97 10.33 -10.72
C PHE A 397 -9.08 9.27 -10.89
N PHE A 398 -10.21 9.40 -10.20
CA PHE A 398 -11.31 8.44 -10.33
C PHE A 398 -12.07 8.57 -11.67
N LEU A 399 -12.14 9.76 -12.25
CA LEU A 399 -12.65 9.97 -13.60
C LEU A 399 -11.78 9.26 -14.64
N TRP A 400 -10.46 9.42 -14.54
CA TRP A 400 -9.50 8.74 -15.39
C TRP A 400 -9.58 7.21 -15.24
N LEU A 401 -9.62 6.68 -14.00
CA LEU A 401 -9.79 5.25 -13.76
C LEU A 401 -11.05 4.71 -14.44
N ARG A 402 -12.18 5.37 -14.24
CA ARG A 402 -13.47 4.94 -14.82
C ARG A 402 -13.44 4.93 -16.34
N ARG A 403 -12.75 5.89 -16.95
CA ARG A 403 -12.67 6.03 -18.40
C ARG A 403 -11.71 5.04 -19.04
N GLU A 404 -10.52 4.87 -18.48
CA GLU A 404 -9.42 4.13 -19.11
C GLU A 404 -9.08 2.80 -18.44
N HIS A 405 -9.39 2.65 -17.15
CA HIS A 405 -9.08 1.47 -16.34
C HIS A 405 -10.28 1.03 -15.49
N PRO A 406 -11.44 0.71 -16.12
CA PRO A 406 -12.69 0.44 -15.39
C PRO A 406 -12.66 -0.82 -14.53
N ASP A 407 -11.67 -1.67 -14.71
CA ASP A 407 -11.43 -2.92 -13.99
C ASP A 407 -10.47 -2.78 -12.80
N VAL A 408 -9.93 -1.58 -12.57
CA VAL A 408 -9.04 -1.31 -11.43
C VAL A 408 -9.84 -0.96 -10.18
N VAL A 409 -9.37 -1.45 -9.04
CA VAL A 409 -9.96 -1.22 -7.73
C VAL A 409 -8.96 -0.54 -6.81
N VAL A 410 -9.42 0.46 -6.08
CA VAL A 410 -8.69 1.11 -4.98
C VAL A 410 -9.33 0.65 -3.66
N VAL A 411 -8.51 0.15 -2.75
CA VAL A 411 -8.93 -0.26 -1.41
C VAL A 411 -8.33 0.70 -0.40
N ASN A 412 -9.18 1.42 0.32
CA ASN A 412 -8.76 2.50 1.21
C ASN A 412 -9.19 2.26 2.66
N SER A 413 -8.35 2.64 3.60
CA SER A 413 -8.66 2.61 5.02
C SER A 413 -9.73 3.64 5.40
N ALA A 414 -10.66 3.27 6.27
CA ALA A 414 -11.71 4.17 6.74
C ALA A 414 -11.18 5.29 7.66
N GLY A 415 -10.05 5.07 8.34
CA GLY A 415 -9.45 5.99 9.30
C GLY A 415 -9.62 5.53 10.75
N ASN A 416 -8.83 6.14 11.65
CA ASN A 416 -8.69 5.74 13.05
C ASN A 416 -9.06 6.87 14.05
N ALA A 417 -9.92 7.78 13.67
CA ALA A 417 -10.26 8.95 14.46
C ALA A 417 -11.66 8.87 15.11
N SER A 418 -12.28 7.69 15.16
CA SER A 418 -13.68 7.52 15.62
C SER A 418 -14.64 8.53 14.96
N SER A 419 -14.39 8.89 13.71
CA SER A 419 -15.10 9.93 12.95
C SER A 419 -15.93 9.33 11.82
N PHE A 420 -16.54 10.17 11.00
CA PHE A 420 -17.37 9.76 9.86
C PHE A 420 -16.55 9.76 8.57
N SER A 421 -16.44 8.60 7.91
CA SER A 421 -15.72 8.47 6.63
C SER A 421 -16.52 8.95 5.41
N GLY A 422 -17.82 9.03 5.52
CA GLY A 422 -18.71 9.26 4.39
C GLY A 422 -19.37 10.64 4.35
N ARG A 423 -19.04 11.53 5.24
CA ARG A 423 -19.47 12.93 5.15
C ARG A 423 -18.53 13.68 4.22
N ASP A 424 -19.10 14.48 3.34
CA ASP A 424 -18.35 15.38 2.50
C ASP A 424 -17.42 16.24 3.38
N GLU A 425 -16.18 16.42 2.93
CA GLU A 425 -15.16 17.22 3.59
C GLU A 425 -14.57 16.67 4.91
N TYR A 426 -15.07 15.56 5.47
CA TYR A 426 -14.53 15.03 6.70
C TYR A 426 -13.24 14.24 6.49
N ARG A 427 -13.22 13.34 5.49
CA ARG A 427 -12.03 12.53 5.23
C ARG A 427 -11.88 12.19 3.75
N LEU A 428 -10.72 12.51 3.18
CA LEU A 428 -10.31 12.06 1.85
C LEU A 428 -9.35 10.85 1.97
N PRO A 429 -9.38 9.89 1.03
CA PRO A 429 -10.29 9.76 -0.12
C PRO A 429 -11.60 9.01 0.19
N SER A 430 -11.80 8.51 1.42
CA SER A 430 -12.92 7.62 1.78
C SER A 430 -14.32 8.23 1.58
N SER A 431 -14.46 9.56 1.45
CA SER A 431 -15.73 10.25 1.16
C SER A 431 -16.19 10.09 -0.29
N PHE A 432 -15.32 9.73 -1.23
CA PHE A 432 -15.70 9.58 -2.65
C PHE A 432 -16.68 8.44 -2.89
N VAL A 433 -17.59 8.67 -3.86
CA VAL A 433 -18.63 7.73 -4.28
C VAL A 433 -18.32 7.19 -5.67
N THR A 434 -17.63 6.08 -5.73
CA THR A 434 -17.35 5.39 -6.99
C THR A 434 -17.33 3.87 -6.77
N ASP A 435 -17.68 3.11 -7.79
CA ASP A 435 -17.62 1.63 -7.73
C ASP A 435 -16.18 1.12 -7.56
N GLN A 436 -15.19 1.91 -7.96
CA GLN A 436 -13.79 1.54 -7.92
C GLN A 436 -13.10 1.79 -6.56
N LEU A 437 -13.75 2.48 -5.62
CA LEU A 437 -13.22 2.72 -4.27
C LEU A 437 -13.94 1.85 -3.23
N PHE A 438 -13.17 1.02 -2.52
CA PHE A 438 -13.63 0.22 -1.40
C PHE A 438 -13.07 0.79 -0.11
N VAL A 439 -13.94 1.12 0.83
CA VAL A 439 -13.55 1.68 2.14
C VAL A 439 -13.63 0.60 3.20
N VAL A 440 -12.52 0.39 3.93
CA VAL A 440 -12.36 -0.71 4.87
C VAL A 440 -12.27 -0.20 6.30
N GLY A 441 -13.22 -0.59 7.15
CA GLY A 441 -13.20 -0.36 8.57
C GLY A 441 -12.44 -1.46 9.35
N GLY A 442 -12.22 -1.21 10.64
CA GLY A 442 -11.53 -2.12 11.53
C GLY A 442 -12.47 -2.78 12.53
N HIS A 443 -12.33 -4.09 12.74
CA HIS A 443 -12.91 -4.79 13.85
C HIS A 443 -11.84 -5.49 14.68
N GLU A 444 -12.22 -5.84 15.91
CA GLU A 444 -11.40 -6.60 16.84
C GLU A 444 -12.23 -7.71 17.48
N ARG A 445 -11.58 -8.65 18.13
CA ARG A 445 -12.27 -9.72 18.82
C ARG A 445 -12.98 -9.20 20.08
N SER A 446 -14.24 -9.61 20.28
CA SER A 446 -15.03 -9.22 21.46
C SER A 446 -14.51 -9.81 22.79
N GLY A 447 -13.71 -10.87 22.74
CA GLY A 447 -13.29 -11.63 23.91
C GLY A 447 -14.35 -12.65 24.42
N GLU A 448 -15.51 -12.74 23.80
CA GLU A 448 -16.50 -13.78 24.12
C GLU A 448 -16.06 -15.15 23.58
N ASP A 449 -16.37 -16.20 24.36
CA ASP A 449 -16.11 -17.61 23.96
C ASP A 449 -17.26 -18.13 23.10
N VAL A 450 -17.34 -17.66 21.88
CA VAL A 450 -18.35 -18.02 20.88
C VAL A 450 -17.71 -18.52 19.59
N ALA A 451 -18.49 -19.17 18.73
CA ALA A 451 -18.01 -19.64 17.43
C ALA A 451 -17.68 -18.46 16.51
N VAL A 452 -16.77 -18.67 15.55
CA VAL A 452 -16.36 -17.63 14.57
C VAL A 452 -17.54 -17.09 13.77
N GLU A 453 -18.54 -17.90 13.52
CA GLU A 453 -19.75 -17.54 12.78
C GLU A 453 -20.76 -16.72 13.61
N ASP A 454 -20.59 -16.65 14.93
CA ASP A 454 -21.46 -15.87 15.80
C ASP A 454 -21.23 -14.36 15.60
N VAL A 455 -22.30 -13.59 15.55
CA VAL A 455 -22.25 -12.13 15.37
C VAL A 455 -21.47 -11.43 16.48
N ARG A 456 -21.45 -12.00 17.69
CA ARG A 456 -20.74 -11.49 18.87
C ARG A 456 -19.25 -11.81 18.88
N TYR A 457 -18.75 -12.59 17.92
CA TYR A 457 -17.33 -12.95 17.86
C TYR A 457 -16.42 -11.75 17.69
N ALA A 458 -16.84 -10.79 16.91
CA ALA A 458 -16.12 -9.55 16.64
C ALA A 458 -16.98 -8.33 16.93
N ILE A 459 -16.33 -7.28 17.39
CA ILE A 459 -16.92 -5.96 17.61
C ILE A 459 -16.18 -4.92 16.76
N LYS A 460 -16.81 -3.79 16.54
CA LYS A 460 -16.14 -2.62 15.97
C LYS A 460 -14.97 -2.23 16.86
N ARG A 461 -13.81 -1.97 16.25
CA ARG A 461 -12.72 -1.32 16.95
C ARG A 461 -13.08 0.14 17.24
N ASP A 462 -12.92 0.60 18.48
CA ASP A 462 -13.40 1.91 18.93
C ASP A 462 -12.84 3.07 18.08
N ALA A 463 -11.56 3.03 17.75
CA ALA A 463 -10.92 4.06 16.93
C ALA A 463 -11.33 4.01 15.45
N SER A 464 -11.86 2.90 14.93
CA SER A 464 -12.25 2.81 13.52
C SER A 464 -13.31 3.84 13.17
N ASN A 465 -13.08 4.61 12.12
CA ASN A 465 -14.10 5.46 11.53
C ASN A 465 -15.30 4.63 11.06
N ILE A 466 -16.45 5.28 11.02
CA ILE A 466 -17.75 4.70 10.67
C ILE A 466 -18.37 5.44 9.49
N ASP A 467 -19.53 5.04 9.05
CA ASP A 467 -20.47 5.66 8.11
C ASP A 467 -20.86 4.68 6.99
N MET A 468 -21.87 5.08 6.23
CA MET A 468 -22.38 4.35 5.07
C MET A 468 -21.34 4.11 3.96
N ARG A 469 -20.19 4.80 4.03
CA ARG A 469 -19.07 4.62 3.09
C ARG A 469 -18.20 3.43 3.42
N VAL A 470 -18.25 2.91 4.65
CA VAL A 470 -17.53 1.70 5.01
C VAL A 470 -18.21 0.51 4.32
N ASP A 471 -17.54 -0.08 3.35
CA ASP A 471 -18.06 -1.20 2.59
C ASP A 471 -18.04 -2.51 3.37
N ILE A 472 -16.97 -2.71 4.15
CA ILE A 472 -16.71 -3.92 4.91
C ILE A 472 -15.70 -3.64 6.01
N THR A 473 -15.67 -4.49 7.05
CA THR A 473 -14.62 -4.45 8.06
C THR A 473 -13.72 -5.69 7.98
N ALA A 474 -12.45 -5.53 8.36
CA ALA A 474 -11.52 -6.65 8.53
C ALA A 474 -10.75 -6.51 9.85
N ALA A 475 -10.04 -7.56 10.25
CA ALA A 475 -9.22 -7.55 11.45
C ALA A 475 -8.23 -6.37 11.42
N ALA A 476 -8.26 -5.55 12.47
CA ALA A 476 -7.51 -4.31 12.53
C ALA A 476 -6.17 -4.44 13.25
N CYS A 477 -5.93 -5.52 13.99
CA CYS A 477 -4.71 -5.71 14.77
C CYS A 477 -3.84 -6.82 14.18
N VAL A 478 -2.53 -6.53 14.06
CA VAL A 478 -1.54 -7.44 13.48
C VAL A 478 -0.23 -7.37 14.26
N ARG A 479 0.63 -8.36 14.08
CA ARG A 479 2.00 -8.30 14.59
C ARG A 479 2.84 -7.39 13.70
N GLY A 480 3.65 -6.52 14.30
CA GLY A 480 4.64 -5.74 13.58
C GLY A 480 5.75 -6.64 13.03
N SER A 481 6.17 -6.38 11.80
CA SER A 481 7.32 -7.02 11.20
C SER A 481 8.54 -6.10 11.35
N THR A 482 9.56 -6.55 12.10
CA THR A 482 10.77 -5.74 12.36
C THR A 482 11.97 -6.61 12.73
N VAL A 483 13.16 -6.14 12.41
CA VAL A 483 14.43 -6.75 12.89
C VAL A 483 14.73 -6.43 14.35
N ASP A 484 14.08 -5.42 14.93
CA ASP A 484 14.25 -5.05 16.34
C ASP A 484 13.63 -6.13 17.24
N GLU A 485 14.47 -7.01 17.79
CA GLU A 485 14.04 -8.10 18.68
C GLU A 485 13.19 -7.60 19.88
N ALA A 486 13.40 -6.37 20.33
CA ALA A 486 12.63 -5.79 21.43
C ALA A 486 11.20 -5.45 21.04
N LYS A 487 10.94 -5.23 19.75
CA LYS A 487 9.64 -4.89 19.18
C LYS A 487 8.98 -6.05 18.43
N GLN A 488 9.69 -7.17 18.30
CA GLN A 488 9.11 -8.38 17.67
C GLN A 488 7.89 -8.84 18.47
N GLY A 489 6.78 -8.98 17.76
CA GLY A 489 5.51 -9.41 18.34
C GLY A 489 4.70 -8.29 19.01
N GLU A 490 5.17 -7.03 19.00
CA GLU A 490 4.29 -5.90 19.30
C GLU A 490 3.14 -5.87 18.29
N ALA A 491 1.95 -5.57 18.80
CA ALA A 491 0.78 -5.45 17.97
C ALA A 491 0.59 -4.01 17.50
N HIS A 492 0.27 -3.86 16.25
CA HIS A 492 -0.15 -2.61 15.65
C HIS A 492 -1.62 -2.73 15.24
N CYS A 493 -2.43 -1.75 15.61
CA CYS A 493 -3.85 -1.75 15.31
C CYS A 493 -4.23 -0.49 14.51
N GLY A 494 -5.04 -0.69 13.49
CA GLY A 494 -5.55 0.40 12.65
C GLY A 494 -6.27 -0.12 11.41
N THR A 495 -7.15 0.68 10.85
CA THR A 495 -7.83 0.37 9.58
C THR A 495 -6.84 0.23 8.43
N SER A 496 -5.63 0.80 8.57
CA SER A 496 -4.51 0.60 7.64
C SER A 496 -4.10 -0.86 7.49
N TYR A 497 -4.29 -1.68 8.55
CA TYR A 497 -3.97 -3.10 8.54
C TYR A 497 -5.15 -3.98 8.14
N SER A 498 -6.38 -3.47 8.25
CA SER A 498 -7.57 -4.11 7.69
C SER A 498 -7.60 -4.04 6.16
N THR A 499 -7.11 -2.94 5.61
CA THR A 499 -7.15 -2.62 4.17
C THR A 499 -6.42 -3.65 3.30
N PRO A 500 -5.18 -4.07 3.60
CA PRO A 500 -4.47 -5.06 2.79
C PRO A 500 -5.09 -6.46 2.83
N LEU A 501 -5.81 -6.84 3.88
CA LEU A 501 -6.58 -8.10 3.88
C LEU A 501 -7.67 -8.10 2.80
N VAL A 502 -8.38 -6.98 2.66
CA VAL A 502 -9.41 -6.81 1.63
C VAL A 502 -8.77 -6.69 0.25
N ALA A 503 -7.67 -5.94 0.12
CA ALA A 503 -6.94 -5.81 -1.14
C ALA A 503 -6.40 -7.16 -1.64
N GLY A 504 -5.81 -7.95 -0.75
CA GLY A 504 -5.33 -9.30 -1.04
C GLY A 504 -6.46 -10.25 -1.45
N LEU A 505 -7.60 -10.20 -0.76
CA LEU A 505 -8.76 -11.00 -1.12
C LEU A 505 -9.32 -10.63 -2.51
N ILE A 506 -9.46 -9.34 -2.80
CA ILE A 506 -9.90 -8.88 -4.13
C ILE A 506 -8.92 -9.36 -5.21
N ALA A 507 -7.62 -9.29 -4.97
CA ALA A 507 -6.62 -9.81 -5.91
C ALA A 507 -6.77 -11.33 -6.11
N ALA A 508 -7.03 -12.10 -5.05
CA ALA A 508 -7.30 -13.53 -5.16
C ALA A 508 -8.60 -13.84 -5.92
N MET A 509 -9.66 -13.04 -5.73
CA MET A 509 -10.90 -13.16 -6.50
C MET A 509 -10.65 -12.85 -7.99
N MET A 510 -9.91 -11.79 -8.31
CA MET A 510 -9.53 -11.44 -9.69
C MET A 510 -8.58 -12.47 -10.32
N SER A 511 -7.79 -13.20 -9.54
CA SER A 511 -6.98 -14.28 -10.06
C SER A 511 -7.83 -15.48 -10.50
N ILE A 512 -8.95 -15.71 -9.84
CA ILE A 512 -9.92 -16.76 -10.19
C ILE A 512 -10.77 -16.31 -11.39
N ASP A 513 -11.26 -15.06 -11.35
CA ASP A 513 -12.07 -14.49 -12.44
C ASP A 513 -11.56 -13.07 -12.79
N PRO A 514 -10.70 -12.95 -13.81
CA PRO A 514 -10.14 -11.67 -14.22
C PRO A 514 -11.15 -10.75 -14.91
N THR A 515 -12.38 -11.19 -15.12
CA THR A 515 -13.45 -10.39 -15.75
C THR A 515 -14.34 -9.66 -14.75
N LEU A 516 -14.11 -9.88 -13.45
CA LEU A 516 -14.89 -9.22 -12.39
C LEU A 516 -14.76 -7.71 -12.45
N THR A 517 -15.89 -7.05 -12.52
CA THR A 517 -15.97 -5.59 -12.40
C THR A 517 -15.96 -5.16 -10.93
N PRO A 518 -15.58 -3.89 -10.62
CA PRO A 518 -15.65 -3.36 -9.25
C PRO A 518 -17.02 -3.52 -8.59
N ALA A 519 -18.10 -3.29 -9.33
CA ALA A 519 -19.46 -3.50 -8.84
C ALA A 519 -19.75 -4.97 -8.48
N GLN A 520 -19.30 -5.92 -9.30
CA GLN A 520 -19.45 -7.36 -9.01
C GLN A 520 -18.63 -7.78 -7.78
N LEU A 521 -17.39 -7.30 -7.67
CA LEU A 521 -16.55 -7.53 -6.50
C LEU A 521 -17.25 -7.04 -5.22
N ARG A 522 -17.80 -5.83 -5.24
CA ARG A 522 -18.55 -5.26 -4.11
C ARG A 522 -19.75 -6.13 -3.73
N ILE A 523 -20.51 -6.60 -4.71
CA ILE A 523 -21.64 -7.51 -4.47
C ILE A 523 -21.18 -8.82 -3.83
N LEU A 524 -20.11 -9.43 -4.36
CA LEU A 524 -19.59 -10.70 -3.83
C LEU A 524 -19.07 -10.53 -2.39
N LEU A 525 -18.31 -9.48 -2.10
CA LEU A 525 -17.83 -9.17 -0.76
C LEU A 525 -18.98 -8.98 0.23
N ARG A 526 -19.99 -8.20 -0.15
CA ARG A 526 -21.16 -7.94 0.70
C ARG A 526 -22.00 -9.20 0.94
N ARG A 527 -22.20 -10.03 -0.07
CA ARG A 527 -22.95 -11.29 0.05
C ARG A 527 -22.22 -12.36 0.84
N SER A 528 -20.90 -12.33 0.87
CA SER A 528 -20.11 -13.27 1.68
C SER A 528 -19.98 -12.82 3.13
N ALA A 529 -20.14 -11.54 3.42
CA ALA A 529 -19.87 -10.93 4.72
C ALA A 529 -20.67 -11.55 5.86
N MET A 530 -20.08 -11.56 7.05
CA MET A 530 -20.72 -11.97 8.31
C MET A 530 -21.11 -10.71 9.10
N PRO A 531 -22.28 -10.69 9.78
CA PRO A 531 -22.62 -9.58 10.67
C PRO A 531 -21.66 -9.47 11.86
N ILE A 532 -21.55 -8.26 12.42
CA ILE A 532 -20.83 -7.99 13.68
C ILE A 532 -21.72 -7.19 14.63
N GLY A 533 -21.43 -7.25 15.93
CA GLY A 533 -22.08 -6.48 16.95
C GLY A 533 -23.03 -7.30 17.82
N GLU A 534 -24.01 -6.64 18.43
CA GLU A 534 -25.00 -7.32 19.27
C GLU A 534 -25.95 -8.18 18.42
N GLU A 535 -26.52 -9.20 19.07
CA GLU A 535 -27.50 -10.10 18.46
C GLU A 535 -28.75 -9.30 18.06
N TYR A 536 -28.95 -9.12 16.74
CA TYR A 536 -30.17 -8.58 16.21
C TYR A 536 -30.99 -9.73 15.62
N ASP A 537 -32.32 -9.69 15.83
CA ASP A 537 -33.27 -10.56 15.13
C ASP A 537 -33.22 -10.22 13.61
N PHE A 538 -32.28 -10.85 12.93
CA PHE A 538 -32.17 -10.81 11.49
C PHE A 538 -33.20 -11.79 10.91
N GLU A 539 -34.26 -11.27 10.30
CA GLU A 539 -34.97 -12.07 9.32
C GLU A 539 -34.11 -12.14 8.06
N PRO A 540 -33.71 -13.34 7.60
CA PRO A 540 -32.93 -13.46 6.37
C PRO A 540 -33.76 -12.86 5.23
N THR A 541 -33.23 -11.80 4.62
CA THR A 541 -33.77 -11.30 3.36
C THR A 541 -33.68 -12.37 2.29
N ASP A 542 -34.67 -12.47 1.42
CA ASP A 542 -34.74 -13.46 0.35
C ASP A 542 -33.43 -13.54 -0.42
N ALA A 543 -33.01 -14.77 -0.76
CA ALA A 543 -31.75 -15.07 -1.41
C ALA A 543 -31.54 -14.36 -2.77
N ASP A 544 -32.58 -13.75 -3.32
CA ASP A 544 -32.54 -12.96 -4.56
C ASP A 544 -32.32 -11.46 -4.32
N ASP A 545 -32.34 -11.00 -3.09
CA ASP A 545 -31.98 -9.62 -2.80
C ASP A 545 -30.45 -9.46 -2.91
N LEU A 546 -30.02 -8.70 -3.91
CA LEU A 546 -28.61 -8.38 -4.17
C LEU A 546 -28.01 -7.45 -3.10
N THR A 547 -28.82 -6.92 -2.21
CA THR A 547 -28.36 -6.20 -1.05
C THR A 547 -27.76 -7.19 -0.05
N ALA A 548 -26.57 -6.91 0.44
CA ALA A 548 -25.97 -7.70 1.52
C ALA A 548 -26.93 -7.71 2.72
N PRO A 549 -26.94 -8.77 3.53
CA PRO A 549 -27.68 -8.81 4.80
C PRO A 549 -27.05 -7.83 5.78
N ILE A 550 -26.94 -6.60 5.39
CA ILE A 550 -26.11 -5.71 6.08
C ILE A 550 -26.96 -4.74 6.80
N ILE A 551 -27.13 -3.88 7.09
CA ILE A 551 -27.81 -2.91 7.92
C ILE A 551 -29.25 -2.84 7.47
N PRO A 552 -30.22 -3.06 8.33
CA PRO A 552 -31.56 -2.60 8.09
C PRO A 552 -31.52 -1.10 7.73
N SER A 553 -32.25 -0.70 6.70
CA SER A 553 -32.29 0.68 6.21
C SER A 553 -32.56 1.72 7.30
N GLU A 554 -33.24 1.31 8.35
CA GLU A 554 -33.52 2.11 9.56
C GLU A 554 -32.28 2.47 10.36
N ARG A 555 -31.25 1.59 10.35
CA ARG A 555 -29.98 1.86 11.02
C ARG A 555 -29.07 2.74 10.20
N ALA A 556 -29.11 2.62 8.89
CA ALA A 556 -28.30 3.45 8.00
C ALA A 556 -28.55 4.96 8.18
N ASN A 557 -29.67 5.32 8.81
CA ASN A 557 -30.03 6.70 9.07
C ASN A 557 -29.76 7.16 10.51
N ASP A 558 -29.35 6.27 11.41
CA ASP A 558 -29.01 6.65 12.78
C ASP A 558 -27.52 6.98 12.92
N LEU A 559 -27.14 8.13 12.44
CA LEU A 559 -25.75 8.62 12.48
C LEU A 559 -25.23 8.89 13.90
N ASN A 560 -26.05 8.75 14.92
CA ASN A 560 -25.61 8.91 16.30
C ASN A 560 -25.19 7.58 16.95
N HIS A 561 -25.39 6.46 16.27
CA HIS A 561 -24.99 5.17 16.81
C HIS A 561 -23.57 4.84 16.35
N PRO A 562 -22.62 4.56 17.27
CA PRO A 562 -21.23 4.31 16.90
C PRO A 562 -21.00 3.08 16.02
N ASP A 563 -21.96 2.16 15.99
CA ASP A 563 -21.89 0.94 15.18
C ASP A 563 -22.50 1.08 13.78
N ILE A 564 -23.02 2.23 13.45
CA ILE A 564 -23.56 2.50 12.14
C ILE A 564 -22.46 2.46 11.08
N GLY A 565 -22.73 1.82 9.97
CA GLY A 565 -21.77 1.61 8.89
C GLY A 565 -20.87 0.39 9.10
N LEU A 566 -20.83 -0.19 10.27
CA LEU A 566 -20.03 -1.37 10.62
C LEU A 566 -20.88 -2.62 10.65
N SER A 567 -21.46 -2.94 9.57
CA SER A 567 -22.50 -3.94 9.51
C SER A 567 -22.01 -5.33 9.23
N ALA A 568 -20.82 -5.46 8.67
CA ALA A 568 -20.37 -6.75 8.20
C ALA A 568 -18.85 -6.86 8.23
N ARG A 569 -18.35 -8.01 8.68
CA ARG A 569 -16.95 -8.38 8.63
C ARG A 569 -16.67 -9.27 7.43
N LEU A 570 -15.46 -9.17 6.95
CA LEU A 570 -14.93 -9.94 5.83
C LEU A 570 -14.99 -11.45 6.13
N ASP A 571 -15.58 -12.23 5.22
CA ASP A 571 -15.44 -13.68 5.14
C ASP A 571 -14.67 -14.04 3.89
N MET A 572 -13.36 -14.23 4.04
CA MET A 572 -12.45 -14.46 2.90
C MET A 572 -12.74 -15.79 2.21
N TYR A 573 -13.07 -16.83 2.97
CA TYR A 573 -13.43 -18.13 2.38
C TYR A 573 -14.70 -18.03 1.55
N LYS A 574 -15.76 -17.44 2.11
CA LYS A 574 -17.05 -17.36 1.43
C LYS A 574 -16.99 -16.48 0.18
N ALA A 575 -16.18 -15.44 0.21
CA ALA A 575 -15.96 -14.58 -0.95
C ALA A 575 -15.33 -15.36 -2.12
N LEU A 576 -14.29 -16.16 -1.86
CA LEU A 576 -13.67 -17.01 -2.88
C LEU A 576 -14.64 -18.09 -3.39
N ASP A 577 -15.39 -18.74 -2.50
CA ASP A 577 -16.40 -19.75 -2.86
C ASP A 577 -17.48 -19.15 -3.77
N LEU A 578 -18.01 -17.96 -3.44
CA LEU A 578 -18.98 -17.26 -4.27
C LEU A 578 -18.39 -16.80 -5.62
N THR A 579 -17.11 -16.45 -5.67
CA THR A 579 -16.43 -16.11 -6.93
C THR A 579 -16.44 -17.31 -7.89
N VAL A 580 -16.07 -18.49 -7.42
CA VAL A 580 -16.13 -19.72 -8.24
C VAL A 580 -17.55 -20.02 -8.66
N GLN A 581 -18.53 -19.95 -7.75
CA GLN A 581 -19.93 -20.17 -8.09
C GLN A 581 -20.47 -19.17 -9.11
N SER A 582 -19.92 -17.96 -9.18
CA SER A 582 -20.32 -16.97 -10.20
C SER A 582 -19.87 -17.38 -11.61
N LEU A 583 -18.71 -17.99 -11.75
CA LEU A 583 -18.22 -18.56 -13.04
C LEU A 583 -19.14 -19.64 -13.57
N GLU A 584 -19.58 -20.57 -12.70
CA GLU A 584 -20.46 -21.67 -13.08
C GLU A 584 -21.84 -21.22 -13.57
N ARG A 585 -22.32 -20.05 -13.12
CA ARG A 585 -23.63 -19.50 -13.48
C ARG A 585 -23.63 -18.69 -14.77
N THR A 586 -22.46 -18.29 -15.27
CA THR A 586 -22.36 -17.58 -16.55
C THR A 586 -22.48 -18.62 -17.66
N PRO A 587 -23.60 -18.73 -18.40
CA PRO A 587 -23.70 -19.67 -19.50
C PRO A 587 -22.63 -19.29 -20.52
N GLY A 588 -21.80 -20.25 -20.92
CA GLY A 588 -20.75 -20.03 -21.91
C GLY A 588 -21.33 -19.30 -23.13
N THR A 589 -20.77 -18.13 -23.42
CA THR A 589 -21.05 -17.33 -24.60
C THR A 589 -20.51 -18.01 -25.86
#